data_d735cec595467abaa53cc77e4c88719f
#
_entry.id   d735cec595467abaa53cc77e4c88719f
#
_cell.length_a   1.000
_cell.length_b   1.000
_cell.length_c   1.000
_cell.angle_alpha   90.00
_cell.angle_beta   90.00
_cell.angle_gamma   90.00
#
_symmetry.space_group_name_H-M   'P 1'
#
loop_
_entity.id
_entity.type
_entity.pdbx_description
1 polymer ?
#
loop_
_entity_poly.entity_id
_entity_poly.type
_entity_poly.pdbx_seq_one_letter_code
_entity_poly.pdbx_strand_id
1 'polypeptide(L)'
;GNTMTRLYDAIRAFSAQGPVRLHIPGHKGKPLPIPELTGAAALDVTELGPTGDLFHGGEPFDSAQRLWAEDFSMDCCQFLTGGSTLGLHTALALCCRPGDRVLIDRGCHRAVYNALALLDLEPVYLPRPWWEEERLTSTISPESVEKALTEHPEIKTVCITSPSYCGLLCDVKEISHMVHRNGGRLIVDGAHGAHLPFLGVDAFAGADVVVCSAHKTLPALGQSSLLFANGFEPEQVRRMTSVYGSSSPSYPMMISMDGARDWMEGEGKLLYRRPAER
;
A
#
# COMPACT_ATOMS: atom_id res chain seq x y z
N GLY A 1 -18.94 -13.73 -12.93
CA GLY A 1 -19.23 -12.45 -13.57
C GLY A 1 -17.92 -11.78 -13.94
N ASN A 2 -17.85 -11.25 -15.15
CA ASN A 2 -16.66 -10.52 -15.62
C ASN A 2 -16.50 -9.27 -14.74
N THR A 3 -15.62 -9.32 -13.79
CA THR A 3 -15.21 -8.14 -13.02
C THR A 3 -14.42 -7.25 -13.97
N MET A 4 -14.98 -6.10 -14.37
CA MET A 4 -14.30 -5.19 -15.29
C MET A 4 -13.11 -4.55 -14.60
N THR A 5 -11.94 -4.63 -15.24
CA THR A 5 -10.69 -4.01 -14.80
C THR A 5 -10.75 -2.53 -15.21
N ARG A 6 -11.19 -1.68 -14.30
CA ARG A 6 -11.62 -0.28 -14.63
C ARG A 6 -10.53 0.57 -15.27
N LEU A 7 -9.34 0.63 -14.65
CA LEU A 7 -8.22 1.41 -15.20
C LEU A 7 -7.72 0.82 -16.51
N TYR A 8 -7.51 -0.50 -16.55
CA TYR A 8 -7.07 -1.20 -17.75
C TYR A 8 -8.00 -0.97 -18.93
N ASP A 9 -9.33 -1.09 -18.72
CA ASP A 9 -10.31 -0.89 -19.78
C ASP A 9 -10.27 0.52 -20.36
N ALA A 10 -10.16 1.54 -19.51
CA ALA A 10 -10.06 2.93 -19.96
C ALA A 10 -8.79 3.17 -20.81
N ILE A 11 -7.63 2.69 -20.34
CA ILE A 11 -6.37 2.87 -21.07
C ILE A 11 -6.35 2.08 -22.38
N ARG A 12 -6.89 0.86 -22.37
CA ARG A 12 -7.03 0.04 -23.58
C ARG A 12 -7.95 0.70 -24.62
N ALA A 13 -9.08 1.22 -24.16
CA ALA A 13 -10.02 1.94 -25.04
C ALA A 13 -9.39 3.18 -25.66
N PHE A 14 -8.64 3.97 -24.89
CA PHE A 14 -7.88 5.10 -25.39
C PHE A 14 -6.85 4.67 -26.44
N SER A 15 -6.04 3.65 -26.15
CA SER A 15 -5.02 3.14 -27.08
C SER A 15 -5.62 2.59 -28.38
N ALA A 16 -6.77 1.92 -28.30
CA ALA A 16 -7.46 1.34 -29.46
C ALA A 16 -7.99 2.39 -30.45
N GLN A 17 -8.19 3.63 -30.01
CA GLN A 17 -8.57 4.74 -30.90
C GLN A 17 -7.43 5.20 -31.79
N GLY A 18 -6.20 4.74 -31.62
CA GLY A 18 -5.04 5.11 -32.38
C GLY A 18 -4.69 6.60 -32.34
N PRO A 19 -4.70 7.25 -31.17
CA PRO A 19 -4.51 8.69 -31.09
C PRO A 19 -3.09 9.09 -31.52
N VAL A 20 -2.96 10.26 -32.14
CA VAL A 20 -1.67 10.88 -32.39
C VAL A 20 -1.12 11.38 -31.06
N ARG A 21 -0.07 10.72 -30.55
CA ARG A 21 0.50 10.99 -29.23
C ARG A 21 1.54 12.12 -29.29
N LEU A 22 1.09 13.35 -29.04
CA LEU A 22 1.99 14.49 -28.85
C LEU A 22 2.48 14.61 -27.38
N HIS A 23 1.79 13.92 -26.48
CA HIS A 23 2.11 13.86 -25.04
C HIS A 23 3.24 12.87 -24.73
N ILE A 24 3.77 12.91 -23.49
CA ILE A 24 4.69 11.91 -22.94
C ILE A 24 3.96 10.55 -22.80
N PRO A 25 4.65 9.42 -22.67
CA PRO A 25 6.12 9.24 -22.74
C PRO A 25 6.72 9.42 -24.13
N GLY A 26 8.04 9.57 -24.16
CA GLY A 26 8.80 9.88 -25.39
C GLY A 26 8.71 8.85 -26.52
N HIS A 27 8.39 7.58 -26.21
CA HIS A 27 8.20 6.53 -27.20
C HIS A 27 6.91 6.69 -28.05
N LYS A 28 5.96 7.50 -27.57
CA LYS A 28 4.71 7.81 -28.31
C LYS A 28 3.85 6.58 -28.63
N GLY A 29 3.92 5.53 -27.80
CA GLY A 29 3.22 4.26 -28.04
C GLY A 29 3.82 3.41 -29.16
N LYS A 30 5.00 3.77 -29.68
CA LYS A 30 5.72 3.03 -30.71
C LYS A 30 6.57 1.92 -30.10
N PRO A 31 7.03 0.94 -30.94
CA PRO A 31 7.94 -0.10 -30.47
C PRO A 31 9.16 0.46 -29.74
N LEU A 32 9.49 -0.15 -28.60
CA LEU A 32 10.66 0.22 -27.83
C LEU A 32 11.94 -0.44 -28.37
N PRO A 33 13.14 0.13 -28.10
CA PRO A 33 14.41 -0.49 -28.48
C PRO A 33 14.64 -1.88 -27.87
N ILE A 34 13.93 -2.20 -26.77
CA ILE A 34 13.91 -3.54 -26.13
C ILE A 34 12.60 -4.21 -26.55
N PRO A 35 12.64 -5.25 -27.43
CA PRO A 35 11.43 -5.84 -28.01
C PRO A 35 10.44 -6.37 -26.95
N GLU A 36 10.95 -6.92 -25.85
CA GLU A 36 10.13 -7.50 -24.78
C GLU A 36 9.27 -6.46 -24.08
N LEU A 37 9.65 -5.18 -24.11
CA LEU A 37 8.89 -4.09 -23.51
C LEU A 37 7.90 -3.42 -24.49
N THR A 38 7.96 -3.74 -25.77
CA THR A 38 7.14 -3.10 -26.82
C THR A 38 5.65 -3.24 -26.55
N GLY A 39 5.20 -4.39 -26.02
CA GLY A 39 3.79 -4.61 -25.68
C GLY A 39 3.25 -3.65 -24.63
N ALA A 40 4.09 -3.18 -23.72
CA ALA A 40 3.70 -2.21 -22.69
C ALA A 40 3.57 -0.79 -23.23
N ALA A 41 4.27 -0.43 -24.30
CA ALA A 41 4.30 0.94 -24.85
C ALA A 41 2.92 1.47 -25.25
N ALA A 42 2.03 0.61 -25.72
CA ALA A 42 0.66 0.98 -26.08
C ALA A 42 -0.15 1.45 -24.85
N LEU A 43 0.13 0.88 -23.69
CA LEU A 43 -0.55 1.16 -22.41
C LEU A 43 0.19 2.18 -21.55
N ASP A 44 1.39 2.58 -21.96
CA ASP A 44 2.20 3.56 -21.23
C ASP A 44 1.84 4.96 -21.74
N VAL A 45 1.05 5.64 -20.92
CA VAL A 45 0.43 6.94 -21.21
C VAL A 45 0.71 7.92 -20.08
N THR A 46 0.13 9.10 -20.17
CA THR A 46 0.18 10.13 -19.11
C THR A 46 -1.23 10.58 -18.74
N GLU A 47 -1.32 11.54 -17.85
CA GLU A 47 -2.55 12.15 -17.37
C GLU A 47 -3.22 12.95 -18.50
N LEU A 48 -4.30 12.42 -19.01
CA LEU A 48 -5.15 13.04 -20.04
C LEU A 48 -6.62 12.88 -19.62
N GLY A 49 -7.52 13.62 -20.24
CA GLY A 49 -8.95 13.47 -19.96
C GLY A 49 -9.43 12.01 -19.97
N PRO A 50 -9.17 11.24 -21.04
CA PRO A 50 -9.61 9.84 -21.12
C PRO A 50 -8.84 8.86 -20.21
N THR A 51 -7.61 9.18 -19.81
CA THR A 51 -6.75 8.29 -19.04
C THR A 51 -6.78 8.58 -17.53
N GLY A 52 -7.38 9.70 -17.13
CA GLY A 52 -7.48 10.14 -15.74
C GLY A 52 -6.17 10.70 -15.19
N ASP A 53 -6.23 11.12 -13.94
CA ASP A 53 -5.11 11.70 -13.20
C ASP A 53 -5.11 11.14 -11.77
N LEU A 54 -4.05 10.41 -11.40
CA LEU A 54 -3.94 9.76 -10.09
C LEU A 54 -4.08 10.76 -8.94
N PHE A 55 -3.54 11.96 -9.08
CA PHE A 55 -3.46 12.94 -7.99
C PHE A 55 -4.53 14.05 -8.01
N HIS A 56 -5.34 14.10 -9.09
CA HIS A 56 -6.49 15.00 -9.14
C HIS A 56 -7.83 14.30 -8.89
N GLY A 57 -7.85 12.98 -8.94
CA GLY A 57 -9.05 12.19 -8.75
C GLY A 57 -9.92 12.09 -10.00
N GLY A 58 -11.09 11.49 -9.83
CA GLY A 58 -12.00 11.19 -10.93
C GLY A 58 -11.74 9.83 -11.58
N GLU A 59 -12.57 9.51 -12.56
CA GLU A 59 -12.45 8.23 -13.26
C GLU A 59 -11.25 8.22 -14.22
N PRO A 60 -10.61 7.04 -14.44
CA PRO A 60 -10.95 5.72 -13.93
C PRO A 60 -10.35 5.37 -12.56
N PHE A 61 -9.53 6.25 -11.97
CA PHE A 61 -8.80 5.96 -10.73
C PHE A 61 -9.71 5.77 -9.52
N ASP A 62 -10.73 6.61 -9.39
CA ASP A 62 -11.63 6.54 -8.23
C ASP A 62 -12.34 5.18 -8.15
N SER A 63 -12.80 4.66 -9.29
CA SER A 63 -13.40 3.32 -9.35
C SER A 63 -12.40 2.20 -9.07
N ALA A 64 -11.21 2.25 -9.68
CA ALA A 64 -10.19 1.24 -9.49
C ALA A 64 -9.72 1.17 -8.03
N GLN A 65 -9.46 2.32 -7.42
CA GLN A 65 -9.01 2.41 -6.03
C GLN A 65 -10.13 2.04 -5.03
N ARG A 66 -11.39 2.38 -5.31
CA ARG A 66 -12.53 1.97 -4.48
C ARG A 66 -12.68 0.45 -4.41
N LEU A 67 -12.52 -0.26 -5.52
CA LEU A 67 -12.59 -1.73 -5.54
C LEU A 67 -11.51 -2.36 -4.63
N TRP A 68 -10.30 -1.82 -4.63
CA TRP A 68 -9.25 -2.25 -3.69
C TRP A 68 -9.60 -1.97 -2.23
N ALA A 69 -10.17 -0.79 -1.95
CA ALA A 69 -10.60 -0.43 -0.60
C ALA A 69 -11.70 -1.37 -0.09
N GLU A 70 -12.65 -1.75 -0.95
CA GLU A 70 -13.70 -2.71 -0.63
C GLU A 70 -13.12 -4.08 -0.26
N ASP A 71 -12.15 -4.61 -1.04
CA ASP A 71 -11.51 -5.89 -0.76
C ASP A 71 -10.75 -5.92 0.57
N PHE A 72 -10.23 -4.78 0.99
CA PHE A 72 -9.51 -4.60 2.25
C PHE A 72 -10.40 -4.13 3.41
N SER A 73 -11.69 -3.91 3.17
CA SER A 73 -12.63 -3.34 4.14
C SER A 73 -12.11 -2.03 4.76
N MET A 74 -11.51 -1.17 3.93
CA MET A 74 -10.98 0.14 4.29
C MET A 74 -11.77 1.25 3.60
N ASP A 75 -11.75 2.47 4.15
CA ASP A 75 -12.52 3.60 3.62
C ASP A 75 -12.00 4.07 2.25
N CYS A 76 -10.69 4.06 2.06
CA CYS A 76 -10.08 4.44 0.78
C CYS A 76 -8.78 3.69 0.49
N CYS A 77 -8.41 3.70 -0.78
CA CYS A 77 -7.14 3.16 -1.30
C CYS A 77 -6.48 4.20 -2.21
N GLN A 78 -5.16 4.26 -2.16
CA GLN A 78 -4.33 5.08 -3.04
C GLN A 78 -3.28 4.21 -3.72
N PHE A 79 -3.22 4.23 -5.05
CA PHE A 79 -2.15 3.59 -5.80
C PHE A 79 -0.81 4.28 -5.58
N LEU A 80 0.24 3.48 -5.42
CA LEU A 80 1.61 3.93 -5.22
C LEU A 80 2.51 3.35 -6.30
N THR A 81 3.31 4.20 -6.93
CA THR A 81 4.32 3.81 -7.92
C THR A 81 5.75 3.95 -7.39
N GLY A 82 5.89 4.27 -6.12
CA GLY A 82 7.18 4.41 -5.41
C GLY A 82 7.44 3.29 -4.38
N GLY A 83 6.76 2.14 -4.49
CA GLY A 83 6.84 1.06 -3.54
C GLY A 83 6.20 1.38 -2.19
N SER A 84 6.28 0.44 -1.26
CA SER A 84 5.85 0.67 0.13
C SER A 84 6.68 1.73 0.84
N THR A 85 7.87 2.04 0.34
CA THR A 85 8.68 3.17 0.83
C THR A 85 7.91 4.49 0.73
N LEU A 86 7.34 4.78 -0.45
CA LEU A 86 6.46 5.94 -0.65
C LEU A 86 5.24 5.89 0.29
N GLY A 87 4.64 4.71 0.42
CA GLY A 87 3.47 4.51 1.28
C GLY A 87 3.76 4.78 2.76
N LEU A 88 4.88 4.32 3.28
CA LEU A 88 5.27 4.54 4.69
C LEU A 88 5.61 6.00 4.97
N HIS A 89 6.29 6.68 4.04
CA HIS A 89 6.53 8.13 4.16
C HIS A 89 5.19 8.88 4.18
N THR A 90 4.28 8.55 3.28
CA THR A 90 2.94 9.16 3.23
C THR A 90 2.13 8.87 4.50
N ALA A 91 2.14 7.63 4.98
CA ALA A 91 1.40 7.22 6.17
C ALA A 91 1.84 7.99 7.43
N LEU A 92 3.16 8.08 7.65
CA LEU A 92 3.69 8.84 8.78
C LEU A 92 3.43 10.34 8.64
N ALA A 93 3.53 10.90 7.43
CA ALA A 93 3.19 12.30 7.19
C ALA A 93 1.70 12.63 7.39
N LEU A 94 0.80 11.67 7.13
CA LEU A 94 -0.63 11.80 7.42
C LEU A 94 -0.93 11.82 8.93
N CYS A 95 -0.18 11.06 9.71
CA CYS A 95 -0.46 10.83 11.12
C CYS A 95 0.36 11.70 12.07
N CYS A 96 1.47 12.27 11.63
CA CYS A 96 2.44 12.95 12.48
C CYS A 96 2.70 14.39 12.05
N ARG A 97 3.22 15.17 13.00
CA ARG A 97 3.79 16.51 12.78
C ARG A 97 5.27 16.51 13.19
N PRO A 98 6.09 17.41 12.65
CA PRO A 98 7.48 17.56 13.09
C PRO A 98 7.57 17.71 14.61
N GLY A 99 8.51 16.99 15.22
CA GLY A 99 8.71 16.95 16.66
C GLY A 99 7.85 15.94 17.44
N ASP A 100 6.90 15.26 16.78
CA ASP A 100 6.09 14.24 17.44
C ASP A 100 6.94 13.02 17.83
N ARG A 101 6.65 12.47 19.01
CA ARG A 101 7.13 11.16 19.42
C ARG A 101 6.24 10.07 18.83
N VAL A 102 6.86 9.03 18.28
CA VAL A 102 6.17 7.93 17.62
C VAL A 102 6.65 6.58 18.16
N LEU A 103 5.74 5.65 18.33
CA LEU A 103 6.05 4.28 18.76
C LEU A 103 6.32 3.43 17.53
N ILE A 104 7.53 2.93 17.40
CA ILE A 104 8.03 2.25 16.20
C ILE A 104 8.48 0.83 16.55
N ASP A 105 8.00 -0.12 15.76
CA ASP A 105 8.51 -1.49 15.74
C ASP A 105 10.03 -1.48 15.44
N ARG A 106 10.84 -2.03 16.36
CA ARG A 106 12.29 -2.07 16.17
C ARG A 106 12.72 -2.91 14.96
N GLY A 107 11.88 -3.85 14.55
CA GLY A 107 12.07 -4.67 13.35
C GLY A 107 11.51 -4.07 12.06
N CYS A 108 11.15 -2.78 12.04
CA CYS A 108 10.59 -2.12 10.87
C CYS A 108 11.59 -1.98 9.72
N HIS A 109 11.04 -1.81 8.51
CA HIS A 109 11.84 -1.53 7.31
C HIS A 109 12.55 -0.18 7.42
N ARG A 110 13.74 -0.06 6.79
CA ARG A 110 14.53 1.18 6.77
C ARG A 110 13.75 2.42 6.28
N ALA A 111 12.69 2.24 5.47
CA ALA A 111 11.83 3.34 5.04
C ALA A 111 11.19 4.08 6.21
N VAL A 112 10.86 3.38 7.30
CA VAL A 112 10.33 4.00 8.53
C VAL A 112 11.42 4.86 9.18
N TYR A 113 12.65 4.36 9.31
CA TYR A 113 13.77 5.15 9.84
C TYR A 113 14.05 6.38 8.98
N ASN A 114 13.99 6.23 7.65
CA ASN A 114 14.15 7.38 6.76
C ASN A 114 13.04 8.41 6.96
N ALA A 115 11.79 7.95 7.16
CA ALA A 115 10.67 8.85 7.45
C ALA A 115 10.84 9.61 8.77
N LEU A 116 11.39 8.96 9.81
CA LEU A 116 11.69 9.65 11.08
C LEU A 116 12.62 10.84 10.84
N ALA A 117 13.68 10.64 10.02
CA ALA A 117 14.62 11.71 9.68
C ALA A 117 13.99 12.79 8.80
N LEU A 118 13.22 12.40 7.77
CA LEU A 118 12.58 13.32 6.83
C LEU A 118 11.51 14.21 7.48
N LEU A 119 10.81 13.67 8.49
CA LEU A 119 9.67 14.31 9.14
C LEU A 119 10.01 14.89 10.52
N ASP A 120 11.27 14.82 10.93
CA ASP A 120 11.73 15.27 12.25
C ASP A 120 10.90 14.63 13.41
N LEU A 121 10.86 13.30 13.44
CA LEU A 121 10.12 12.53 14.43
C LEU A 121 11.06 11.89 15.45
N GLU A 122 10.62 11.81 16.71
CA GLU A 122 11.34 11.15 17.80
C GLU A 122 10.81 9.72 18.02
N PRO A 123 11.62 8.67 17.77
CA PRO A 123 11.17 7.30 17.97
C PRO A 123 11.25 6.85 19.43
N VAL A 124 10.21 6.13 19.84
CA VAL A 124 10.26 5.17 20.96
C VAL A 124 10.12 3.80 20.34
N TYR A 125 11.01 2.87 20.70
CA TYR A 125 11.06 1.57 20.03
C TYR A 125 10.36 0.48 20.80
N LEU A 126 9.55 -0.33 20.07
CA LEU A 126 9.01 -1.60 20.52
C LEU A 126 9.98 -2.72 20.14
N PRO A 127 10.62 -3.40 21.10
CA PRO A 127 11.45 -4.54 20.80
C PRO A 127 10.60 -5.74 20.39
N ARG A 128 11.14 -6.57 19.49
CA ARG A 128 10.60 -7.89 19.19
C ARG A 128 11.40 -8.93 19.97
N PRO A 129 10.78 -9.77 20.80
CA PRO A 129 11.46 -10.88 21.45
C PRO A 129 12.11 -11.79 20.42
N TRP A 130 13.26 -12.36 20.76
CA TRP A 130 13.95 -13.36 19.97
C TRP A 130 13.49 -14.77 20.34
N TRP A 131 13.13 -15.57 19.36
CA TRP A 131 12.79 -16.99 19.52
C TRP A 131 14.02 -17.84 19.20
N GLU A 132 14.60 -18.44 20.23
CA GLU A 132 15.87 -19.17 20.10
C GLU A 132 15.77 -20.43 19.23
N GLU A 133 14.69 -21.18 19.35
CA GLU A 133 14.47 -22.43 18.63
C GLU A 133 14.27 -22.17 17.15
N GLU A 134 13.43 -21.22 16.80
CA GLU A 134 13.10 -20.85 15.42
C GLU A 134 14.15 -19.93 14.80
N ARG A 135 15.03 -19.35 15.59
CA ARG A 135 16.09 -18.41 15.19
C ARG A 135 15.55 -17.19 14.43
N LEU A 136 14.45 -16.63 14.93
CA LEU A 136 13.82 -15.45 14.34
C LEU A 136 13.22 -14.53 15.43
N THR A 137 12.91 -13.30 15.04
CA THR A 137 12.19 -12.37 15.91
C THR A 137 10.69 -12.67 15.92
N SER A 138 10.08 -12.60 17.08
CA SER A 138 8.64 -12.80 17.25
C SER A 138 7.81 -11.61 16.71
N THR A 139 6.52 -11.62 17.03
CA THR A 139 5.60 -10.53 16.75
C THR A 139 5.65 -9.44 17.83
N ILE A 140 5.11 -8.26 17.55
CA ILE A 140 4.76 -7.26 18.56
C ILE A 140 3.49 -7.73 19.27
N SER A 141 3.52 -7.76 20.61
CA SER A 141 2.35 -8.12 21.40
C SER A 141 1.51 -6.89 21.78
N PRO A 142 0.18 -7.04 21.93
CA PRO A 142 -0.69 -5.98 22.43
C PRO A 142 -0.21 -5.41 23.76
N GLU A 143 0.22 -6.27 24.69
CA GLU A 143 0.68 -5.88 26.03
C GLU A 143 1.93 -4.99 25.97
N SER A 144 2.84 -5.25 25.03
CA SER A 144 4.03 -4.41 24.84
C SER A 144 3.66 -3.01 24.32
N VAL A 145 2.65 -2.90 23.48
CA VAL A 145 2.11 -1.63 23.00
C VAL A 145 1.41 -0.88 24.14
N GLU A 146 0.55 -1.56 24.90
CA GLU A 146 -0.15 -0.96 26.04
C GLU A 146 0.84 -0.42 27.08
N LYS A 147 1.86 -1.20 27.43
CA LYS A 147 2.91 -0.76 28.35
C LYS A 147 3.62 0.50 27.85
N ALA A 148 4.05 0.49 26.58
CA ALA A 148 4.75 1.63 25.99
C ALA A 148 3.89 2.89 25.97
N LEU A 149 2.60 2.78 25.61
CA LEU A 149 1.66 3.91 25.61
C LEU A 149 1.30 4.39 27.03
N THR A 150 1.36 3.52 28.03
CA THR A 150 1.20 3.91 29.43
C THR A 150 2.40 4.72 29.92
N GLU A 151 3.61 4.32 29.53
CA GLU A 151 4.86 5.02 29.85
C GLU A 151 5.00 6.34 29.05
N HIS A 152 4.42 6.39 27.85
CA HIS A 152 4.48 7.53 26.92
C HIS A 152 3.08 7.94 26.43
N PRO A 153 2.20 8.47 27.31
CA PRO A 153 0.81 8.79 26.94
C PRO A 153 0.67 9.90 25.90
N GLU A 154 1.72 10.68 25.67
CA GLU A 154 1.79 11.70 24.64
C GLU A 154 1.84 11.13 23.23
N ILE A 155 2.28 9.87 23.04
CA ILE A 155 2.38 9.23 21.73
C ILE A 155 0.99 8.98 21.14
N LYS A 156 0.77 9.48 19.92
CA LYS A 156 -0.50 9.34 19.17
C LYS A 156 -0.34 8.60 17.84
N THR A 157 0.86 8.15 17.51
CA THR A 157 1.09 7.35 16.32
C THR A 157 1.96 6.15 16.64
N VAL A 158 1.47 4.98 16.24
CA VAL A 158 2.14 3.69 16.38
C VAL A 158 2.32 3.08 14.98
N CYS A 159 3.52 2.62 14.65
CA CYS A 159 3.82 1.97 13.38
C CYS A 159 4.46 0.60 13.63
N ILE A 160 3.79 -0.45 13.17
CA ILE A 160 4.24 -1.84 13.29
C ILE A 160 4.31 -2.51 11.93
N THR A 161 5.10 -3.59 11.83
CA THR A 161 5.19 -4.45 10.64
C THR A 161 4.43 -5.75 10.87
N SER A 162 3.39 -5.99 10.05
CA SER A 162 2.60 -7.22 10.10
C SER A 162 1.93 -7.47 8.72
N PRO A 163 2.18 -8.64 8.10
CA PRO A 163 3.09 -9.71 8.55
C PRO A 163 4.56 -9.31 8.53
N SER A 164 5.36 -10.02 9.32
CA SER A 164 6.83 -9.91 9.23
C SER A 164 7.35 -10.50 7.92
N TYR A 165 8.64 -10.31 7.63
CA TYR A 165 9.29 -10.96 6.48
C TYR A 165 9.12 -12.50 6.48
N CYS A 166 9.07 -13.11 7.67
CA CYS A 166 8.88 -14.55 7.85
C CYS A 166 7.39 -14.97 7.88
N GLY A 167 6.46 -14.06 7.64
CA GLY A 167 5.03 -14.36 7.59
C GLY A 167 4.31 -14.36 8.93
N LEU A 168 4.95 -13.92 10.02
CA LEU A 168 4.32 -13.85 11.34
C LEU A 168 3.38 -12.63 11.41
N LEU A 169 2.14 -12.85 11.83
CA LEU A 169 1.12 -11.83 12.03
C LEU A 169 1.09 -11.35 13.49
N CYS A 170 1.00 -10.04 13.67
CA CYS A 170 0.60 -9.45 14.96
C CYS A 170 -0.93 -9.53 15.13
N ASP A 171 -1.41 -9.46 16.37
CA ASP A 171 -2.82 -9.21 16.64
C ASP A 171 -3.14 -7.72 16.41
N VAL A 172 -3.29 -7.36 15.13
CA VAL A 172 -3.51 -5.97 14.70
C VAL A 172 -4.79 -5.42 15.29
N LYS A 173 -5.83 -6.24 15.40
CA LYS A 173 -7.12 -5.83 15.96
C LYS A 173 -6.98 -5.39 17.42
N GLU A 174 -6.35 -6.20 18.26
CA GLU A 174 -6.17 -5.88 19.66
C GLU A 174 -5.19 -4.72 19.84
N ILE A 175 -4.11 -4.67 19.06
CA ILE A 175 -3.18 -3.53 19.06
C ILE A 175 -3.91 -2.24 18.69
N SER A 176 -4.80 -2.27 17.69
CA SER A 176 -5.58 -1.09 17.30
C SER A 176 -6.49 -0.60 18.42
N HIS A 177 -7.10 -1.51 19.18
CA HIS A 177 -7.89 -1.13 20.36
C HIS A 177 -7.06 -0.41 21.42
N MET A 178 -5.85 -0.88 21.69
CA MET A 178 -4.92 -0.24 22.64
C MET A 178 -4.56 1.17 22.18
N VAL A 179 -4.21 1.30 20.90
CA VAL A 179 -3.84 2.59 20.29
C VAL A 179 -4.99 3.57 20.30
N HIS A 180 -6.20 3.14 19.91
CA HIS A 180 -7.39 3.99 19.89
C HIS A 180 -7.84 4.43 21.28
N ARG A 181 -7.72 3.57 22.30
CA ARG A 181 -7.98 3.95 23.70
C ARG A 181 -7.05 5.07 24.17
N ASN A 182 -5.84 5.14 23.65
CA ASN A 182 -4.91 6.25 23.92
C ASN A 182 -5.15 7.49 23.02
N GLY A 183 -6.19 7.47 22.20
CA GLY A 183 -6.52 8.55 21.26
C GLY A 183 -5.55 8.64 20.08
N GLY A 184 -4.85 7.55 19.76
CA GLY A 184 -3.85 7.46 18.71
C GLY A 184 -4.34 6.80 17.43
N ARG A 185 -3.42 6.64 16.47
CA ARG A 185 -3.60 5.96 15.19
C ARG A 185 -2.56 4.87 14.98
N LEU A 186 -2.98 3.76 14.38
CA LEU A 186 -2.13 2.63 14.05
C LEU A 186 -1.82 2.60 12.56
N ILE A 187 -0.54 2.65 12.22
CA ILE A 187 -0.01 2.38 10.88
C ILE A 187 0.52 0.96 10.86
N VAL A 188 0.12 0.17 9.88
CA VAL A 188 0.61 -1.18 9.66
C VAL A 188 1.39 -1.23 8.35
N ASP A 189 2.68 -1.53 8.45
CA ASP A 189 3.47 -1.96 7.30
C ASP A 189 3.11 -3.41 6.96
N GLY A 190 2.17 -3.53 6.03
CA GLY A 190 1.68 -4.79 5.51
C GLY A 190 2.33 -5.19 4.18
N ALA A 191 3.56 -4.76 3.92
CA ALA A 191 4.24 -4.97 2.64
C ALA A 191 4.23 -6.44 2.17
N HIS A 192 4.23 -7.40 3.09
CA HIS A 192 4.20 -8.84 2.81
C HIS A 192 2.80 -9.46 2.87
N GLY A 193 1.74 -8.66 3.00
CA GLY A 193 0.38 -9.13 3.28
C GLY A 193 -0.69 -8.78 2.25
N ALA A 194 -0.34 -8.29 1.05
CA ALA A 194 -1.33 -7.84 0.06
C ALA A 194 -2.32 -8.95 -0.39
N HIS A 195 -1.94 -10.21 -0.30
CA HIS A 195 -2.76 -11.36 -0.67
C HIS A 195 -3.74 -11.81 0.42
N LEU A 196 -3.49 -11.45 1.68
CA LEU A 196 -4.22 -12.00 2.84
C LEU A 196 -5.72 -11.72 2.82
N PRO A 197 -6.21 -10.50 2.52
CA PRO A 197 -7.64 -10.24 2.46
C PRO A 197 -8.38 -11.10 1.43
N PHE A 198 -7.78 -11.38 0.29
CA PHE A 198 -8.36 -12.27 -0.74
C PHE A 198 -8.50 -13.72 -0.27
N LEU A 199 -7.73 -14.13 0.73
CA LEU A 199 -7.79 -15.45 1.34
C LEU A 199 -8.75 -15.50 2.55
N GLY A 200 -9.37 -14.38 2.88
CA GLY A 200 -10.26 -14.26 4.03
C GLY A 200 -9.53 -14.12 5.36
N VAL A 201 -8.25 -13.74 5.34
CA VAL A 201 -7.46 -13.47 6.55
C VAL A 201 -7.64 -12.00 6.93
N ASP A 202 -8.20 -11.76 8.10
CA ASP A 202 -8.43 -10.43 8.65
C ASP A 202 -7.15 -9.88 9.31
N ALA A 203 -6.15 -9.59 8.48
CA ALA A 203 -4.81 -9.22 8.93
C ALA A 203 -4.67 -7.76 9.38
N PHE A 204 -5.61 -6.89 9.02
CA PHE A 204 -5.48 -5.44 9.16
C PHE A 204 -6.65 -4.78 9.91
N ALA A 205 -7.48 -5.57 10.58
CA ALA A 205 -8.66 -5.09 11.28
C ALA A 205 -8.33 -3.97 12.29
N GLY A 206 -9.02 -2.85 12.16
CA GLY A 206 -8.90 -1.70 13.05
C GLY A 206 -7.71 -0.78 12.76
N ALA A 207 -6.78 -1.14 11.86
CA ALA A 207 -5.69 -0.25 11.47
C ALA A 207 -6.22 1.03 10.81
N ASP A 208 -5.56 2.16 11.08
CA ASP A 208 -5.94 3.45 10.50
C ASP A 208 -5.29 3.67 9.13
N VAL A 209 -4.05 3.21 8.97
CA VAL A 209 -3.34 3.22 7.68
C VAL A 209 -2.62 1.89 7.48
N VAL A 210 -2.77 1.31 6.30
CA VAL A 210 -2.10 0.07 5.90
C VAL A 210 -1.36 0.31 4.60
N VAL A 211 -0.11 -0.13 4.52
CA VAL A 211 0.69 -0.06 3.30
C VAL A 211 1.05 -1.48 2.87
N CYS A 212 0.71 -1.85 1.64
CA CYS A 212 0.99 -3.17 1.07
C CYS A 212 1.81 -3.07 -0.21
N SER A 213 2.79 -3.96 -0.39
CA SER A 213 3.48 -4.12 -1.67
C SER A 213 2.71 -5.12 -2.54
N ALA A 214 2.07 -4.64 -3.60
CA ALA A 214 1.39 -5.53 -4.55
C ALA A 214 2.40 -6.47 -5.23
N HIS A 215 3.57 -5.94 -5.61
CA HIS A 215 4.61 -6.67 -6.33
C HIS A 215 5.28 -7.80 -5.53
N LYS A 216 5.16 -7.83 -4.19
CA LYS A 216 5.79 -8.88 -3.38
C LYS A 216 4.98 -10.16 -3.32
N THR A 217 3.66 -10.04 -3.25
CA THR A 217 2.78 -11.19 -3.00
C THR A 217 1.64 -11.33 -4.02
N LEU A 218 1.52 -10.43 -4.98
CA LEU A 218 0.53 -10.48 -6.07
C LEU A 218 1.25 -10.40 -7.43
N PRO A 219 0.60 -10.85 -8.53
CA PRO A 219 1.18 -10.80 -9.87
C PRO A 219 1.13 -9.40 -10.46
N ALA A 220 1.85 -8.46 -9.86
CA ALA A 220 1.95 -7.06 -10.26
C ALA A 220 3.42 -6.69 -10.53
N LEU A 221 3.62 -5.64 -11.32
CA LEU A 221 4.95 -5.16 -11.68
C LEU A 221 5.72 -4.64 -10.46
N GLY A 222 7.03 -4.81 -10.47
CA GLY A 222 7.93 -4.32 -9.42
C GLY A 222 7.68 -2.85 -9.08
N GLN A 223 7.81 -2.49 -7.81
CA GLN A 223 7.58 -1.15 -7.26
C GLN A 223 6.08 -0.78 -7.07
N SER A 224 5.15 -1.61 -7.54
CA SER A 224 3.73 -1.38 -7.31
C SER A 224 3.33 -1.62 -5.86
N SER A 225 2.58 -0.70 -5.28
CA SER A 225 2.14 -0.74 -3.89
C SER A 225 0.80 -0.02 -3.70
N LEU A 226 0.21 -0.21 -2.54
CA LEU A 226 -1.10 0.30 -2.19
C LEU A 226 -1.05 0.89 -0.78
N LEU A 227 -1.67 2.05 -0.60
CA LEU A 227 -1.94 2.60 0.72
C LEU A 227 -3.45 2.58 0.95
N PHE A 228 -3.87 2.04 2.09
CA PHE A 228 -5.25 2.05 2.55
C PHE A 228 -5.36 2.92 3.79
N ALA A 229 -6.47 3.63 3.92
CA ALA A 229 -6.70 4.47 5.10
C ALA A 229 -8.16 4.42 5.55
N ASN A 230 -8.35 4.55 6.88
CA ASN A 230 -9.63 4.74 7.55
C ASN A 230 -9.63 6.08 8.26
N GLY A 231 -10.77 6.77 8.23
CA GLY A 231 -10.92 8.04 8.92
C GLY A 231 -10.14 9.21 8.32
N PHE A 232 -9.76 9.09 7.05
CA PHE A 232 -9.18 10.16 6.24
C PHE A 232 -10.04 10.38 4.99
N GLU A 233 -10.18 11.63 4.58
CA GLU A 233 -10.79 11.92 3.28
C GLU A 233 -9.85 11.46 2.16
N PRO A 234 -10.37 10.81 1.09
CA PRO A 234 -9.55 10.34 -0.04
C PRO A 234 -8.66 11.43 -0.65
N GLU A 235 -9.18 12.65 -0.75
CA GLU A 235 -8.41 13.80 -1.24
C GLU A 235 -7.20 14.13 -0.36
N GLN A 236 -7.34 13.99 0.96
CA GLN A 236 -6.26 14.23 1.91
C GLN A 236 -5.13 13.22 1.72
N VAL A 237 -5.47 11.94 1.55
CA VAL A 237 -4.50 10.86 1.27
C VAL A 237 -3.81 11.10 -0.08
N ARG A 238 -4.58 11.41 -1.10
CA ARG A 238 -4.09 11.72 -2.45
C ARG A 238 -3.10 12.89 -2.45
N ARG A 239 -3.47 14.00 -1.80
CA ARG A 239 -2.62 15.19 -1.69
C ARG A 239 -1.31 14.89 -0.98
N MET A 240 -1.36 14.16 0.14
CA MET A 240 -0.14 13.79 0.86
C MET A 240 0.75 12.84 0.04
N THR A 241 0.16 11.88 -0.66
CA THR A 241 0.89 10.97 -1.55
C THR A 241 1.60 11.74 -2.66
N SER A 242 0.98 12.78 -3.22
CA SER A 242 1.56 13.60 -4.29
C SER A 242 2.80 14.38 -3.86
N VAL A 243 2.96 14.65 -2.57
CA VAL A 243 4.16 15.34 -2.03
C VAL A 243 5.41 14.48 -2.18
N TYR A 244 5.28 13.17 -2.01
CA TYR A 244 6.40 12.22 -2.07
C TYR A 244 6.47 11.45 -3.39
N GLY A 245 5.37 11.39 -4.12
CA GLY A 245 5.23 10.64 -5.36
C GLY A 245 5.69 11.42 -6.60
N SER A 246 5.96 10.68 -7.68
CA SER A 246 6.20 11.27 -8.99
C SER A 246 4.92 11.88 -9.56
N SER A 247 5.03 13.07 -10.16
CA SER A 247 3.93 13.66 -10.95
C SER A 247 3.64 12.94 -12.27
N SER A 248 4.50 11.97 -12.63
CA SER A 248 4.34 11.13 -13.82
C SER A 248 4.29 9.65 -13.41
N PRO A 249 3.23 9.21 -12.69
CA PRO A 249 3.14 7.84 -12.20
C PRO A 249 3.03 6.85 -13.37
N SER A 250 3.69 5.69 -13.23
CA SER A 250 3.72 4.65 -14.27
C SER A 250 2.35 4.02 -14.48
N TYR A 251 1.74 4.24 -15.63
CA TYR A 251 0.46 3.61 -16.01
C TYR A 251 0.57 2.08 -16.15
N PRO A 252 1.60 1.51 -16.80
CA PRO A 252 1.76 0.06 -16.83
C PRO A 252 1.81 -0.58 -15.43
N MET A 253 2.46 0.08 -14.48
CA MET A 253 2.52 -0.38 -13.09
C MET A 253 1.13 -0.38 -12.44
N MET A 254 0.37 0.71 -12.59
CA MET A 254 -0.98 0.83 -12.02
C MET A 254 -1.96 -0.13 -12.69
N ILE A 255 -1.87 -0.31 -14.00
CA ILE A 255 -2.66 -1.33 -14.75
C ILE A 255 -2.34 -2.73 -14.23
N SER A 256 -1.08 -3.02 -13.92
CA SER A 256 -0.71 -4.33 -13.38
C SER A 256 -1.35 -4.63 -12.02
N MET A 257 -1.51 -3.61 -11.17
CA MET A 257 -2.25 -3.75 -9.90
C MET A 257 -3.74 -4.01 -10.15
N ASP A 258 -4.33 -3.27 -11.07
CA ASP A 258 -5.72 -3.41 -11.46
C ASP A 258 -6.01 -4.84 -11.97
N GLY A 259 -5.16 -5.36 -12.85
CA GLY A 259 -5.23 -6.73 -13.35
C GLY A 259 -4.96 -7.79 -12.27
N ALA A 260 -4.02 -7.55 -11.36
CA ALA A 260 -3.72 -8.47 -10.27
C ALA A 260 -4.92 -8.63 -9.33
N ARG A 261 -5.64 -7.54 -9.02
CA ARG A 261 -6.87 -7.57 -8.23
C ARG A 261 -7.93 -8.45 -8.90
N ASP A 262 -8.19 -8.17 -10.17
CA ASP A 262 -9.20 -8.88 -10.96
C ASP A 262 -8.93 -10.41 -10.98
N TRP A 263 -7.66 -10.76 -11.16
CA TRP A 263 -7.23 -12.17 -11.13
C TRP A 263 -7.41 -12.79 -9.74
N MET A 264 -7.08 -12.08 -8.65
CA MET A 264 -7.26 -12.57 -7.29
C MET A 264 -8.74 -12.75 -6.93
N GLU A 265 -9.64 -11.91 -7.42
CA GLU A 265 -11.09 -12.10 -7.25
C GLU A 265 -11.62 -13.32 -8.02
N GLY A 266 -10.96 -13.73 -9.08
CA GLY A 266 -11.28 -14.90 -9.88
C GLY A 266 -10.54 -16.18 -9.44
N GLU A 267 -9.75 -16.71 -10.34
CA GLU A 267 -9.04 -17.99 -10.16
C GLU A 267 -7.80 -17.89 -9.26
N GLY A 268 -7.23 -16.71 -9.13
CA GLY A 268 -5.99 -16.50 -8.39
C GLY A 268 -6.08 -16.94 -6.95
N LYS A 269 -7.15 -16.59 -6.23
CA LYS A 269 -7.35 -16.98 -4.84
C LYS A 269 -7.38 -18.51 -4.63
N LEU A 270 -7.84 -19.27 -5.63
CA LEU A 270 -7.82 -20.74 -5.56
C LEU A 270 -6.40 -21.28 -5.60
N LEU A 271 -5.53 -20.66 -6.42
CA LEU A 271 -4.13 -21.04 -6.51
C LEU A 271 -3.37 -20.72 -5.22
N TYR A 272 -3.66 -19.59 -4.59
CA TYR A 272 -3.04 -19.21 -3.32
C TYR A 272 -3.48 -20.07 -2.13
N ARG A 273 -4.68 -20.65 -2.16
CA ARG A 273 -5.16 -21.57 -1.10
C ARG A 273 -4.48 -22.92 -1.12
N ARG A 274 -4.08 -23.43 -2.28
CA ARG A 274 -3.46 -24.74 -2.42
C ARG A 274 -2.21 -24.98 -1.54
N PRO A 275 -1.26 -24.03 -1.38
CA PRO A 275 -0.14 -24.23 -0.47
C PRO A 275 -0.54 -24.28 1.01
N ALA A 276 -1.60 -23.59 1.41
CA ALA A 276 -2.07 -23.55 2.79
C ALA A 276 -2.78 -24.87 3.22
N GLU A 277 -3.16 -25.69 2.27
CA GLU A 277 -3.81 -26.99 2.50
C GLU A 277 -2.81 -28.15 2.61
N ARG A 278 -1.50 -27.89 2.41
CA ARG A 278 -0.40 -28.83 2.51
C ARG A 278 0.39 -28.69 3.81
#